data_50b74b99e83de72d9aa7bfea23bbeec2
#
_entry.id   50b74b99e83de72d9aa7bfea23bbeec2
#
_cell.length_a   1.000
_cell.length_b   1.000
_cell.length_c   1.000
_cell.angle_alpha   90.00
_cell.angle_beta   90.00
_cell.angle_gamma   90.00
#
_symmetry.space_group_name_H-M   'P 1'
#
loop_
_entity.id
_entity.type
_entity.pdbx_description
1 polymer ?
#
loop_
_entity_poly.entity_id
_entity_poly.type
_entity_poly.pdbx_seq_one_letter_code
_entity_poly.pdbx_strand_id
1 'polypeptide(L)'
;MTNNRSPAFTLIEMLVVLAVIAIMMSMTYPVYTTISQRAKATKDMSNLRQIALATQMYMNDNSNVFPGSATQTWMSQLELNQKYLSVWRILESPFDKRSTSESGDGTTAISYGINSNIYVSNVPISADKITKPTVFIVFAPTQESGSTVSFQGLGNSAVPGIGVLAATSTPGGTVTGGTHNNRAKINALFADWHVETMAWSGTGPAFTHTTDPGSDPDAPYRWSP
;
A
#
# COMPACT_ATOMS: atom_id res chain seq x y z
N MET A 1 28.62 -8.64 65.88
CA MET A 1 28.18 -9.18 64.58
C MET A 1 26.70 -8.92 64.42
N THR A 2 26.36 -7.86 63.69
CA THR A 2 24.98 -7.49 63.40
C THR A 2 24.50 -8.31 62.20
N ASN A 3 23.58 -9.22 62.47
CA ASN A 3 22.96 -10.07 61.43
C ASN A 3 21.97 -9.26 60.62
N ASN A 4 22.40 -8.71 59.49
CA ASN A 4 21.62 -7.93 58.59
C ASN A 4 20.71 -8.92 57.78
N ARG A 5 19.51 -9.22 58.25
CA ARG A 5 18.54 -10.02 57.52
C ARG A 5 17.92 -9.14 56.47
N SER A 6 18.21 -9.42 55.19
CA SER A 6 17.50 -8.81 54.07
C SER A 6 16.03 -9.20 54.14
N PRO A 7 15.08 -8.24 53.98
CA PRO A 7 13.66 -8.57 53.96
C PRO A 7 13.41 -9.52 52.76
N ALA A 8 12.83 -10.69 53.05
CA ALA A 8 12.42 -11.63 52.01
C ALA A 8 11.05 -11.21 51.46
N PHE A 9 10.90 -11.20 50.16
CA PHE A 9 9.61 -10.93 49.50
C PHE A 9 8.56 -11.98 49.88
N THR A 10 7.36 -11.51 50.17
CA THR A 10 6.22 -12.41 50.46
C THR A 10 5.56 -12.86 49.16
N LEU A 11 4.99 -14.05 49.16
CA LEU A 11 4.27 -14.62 48.00
C LEU A 11 3.09 -13.71 47.60
N ILE A 12 2.44 -13.06 48.56
CA ILE A 12 1.32 -12.18 48.31
C ILE A 12 1.75 -10.88 47.62
N GLU A 13 2.91 -10.32 47.95
CA GLU A 13 3.45 -9.14 47.26
C GLU A 13 3.71 -9.42 45.77
N MET A 14 4.26 -10.60 45.46
CA MET A 14 4.45 -11.01 44.08
C MET A 14 3.12 -11.21 43.34
N LEU A 15 2.13 -11.82 44.03
CA LEU A 15 0.82 -12.08 43.41
C LEU A 15 0.07 -10.78 43.11
N VAL A 16 0.11 -9.79 44.00
CA VAL A 16 -0.52 -8.48 43.78
C VAL A 16 0.14 -7.73 42.62
N VAL A 17 1.47 -7.74 42.51
CA VAL A 17 2.19 -7.09 41.43
C VAL A 17 1.82 -7.73 40.10
N LEU A 18 1.78 -9.06 40.01
CA LEU A 18 1.38 -9.76 38.77
C LEU A 18 -0.07 -9.45 38.39
N ALA A 19 -0.98 -9.35 39.37
CA ALA A 19 -2.38 -9.00 39.12
C ALA A 19 -2.51 -7.57 38.54
N VAL A 20 -1.78 -6.61 39.09
CA VAL A 20 -1.79 -5.21 38.62
C VAL A 20 -1.22 -5.13 37.18
N ILE A 21 -0.11 -5.82 36.90
CA ILE A 21 0.49 -5.86 35.54
C ILE A 21 -0.50 -6.48 34.56
N ALA A 22 -1.16 -7.58 34.91
CA ALA A 22 -2.14 -8.23 34.05
C ALA A 22 -3.31 -7.31 33.69
N ILE A 23 -3.83 -6.55 34.67
CA ILE A 23 -4.89 -5.56 34.43
C ILE A 23 -4.40 -4.45 33.48
N MET A 24 -3.23 -3.89 33.74
CA MET A 24 -2.65 -2.84 32.87
C MET A 24 -2.41 -3.33 31.43
N MET A 25 -1.89 -4.54 31.25
CA MET A 25 -1.67 -5.14 29.93
C MET A 25 -2.98 -5.34 29.17
N SER A 26 -4.05 -5.74 29.84
CA SER A 26 -5.34 -5.98 29.20
C SER A 26 -5.93 -4.72 28.54
N MET A 27 -5.70 -3.55 29.12
CA MET A 27 -6.14 -2.25 28.58
C MET A 27 -5.20 -1.72 27.50
N THR A 28 -3.90 -1.99 27.61
CA THR A 28 -2.88 -1.43 26.71
C THR A 28 -2.83 -2.15 25.35
N TYR A 29 -3.09 -3.45 25.33
CA TYR A 29 -2.96 -4.27 24.11
C TYR A 29 -3.84 -3.80 22.94
N PRO A 30 -5.17 -3.56 23.11
CA PRO A 30 -6.03 -3.11 22.00
C PRO A 30 -5.65 -1.71 21.49
N VAL A 31 -5.17 -0.84 22.37
CA VAL A 31 -4.70 0.50 22.00
C VAL A 31 -3.42 0.42 21.14
N TYR A 32 -2.48 -0.41 21.56
CA TYR A 32 -1.23 -0.64 20.82
C TYR A 32 -1.47 -1.14 19.39
N THR A 33 -2.36 -2.11 19.21
CA THR A 33 -2.67 -2.64 17.87
C THR A 33 -3.26 -1.57 16.97
N THR A 34 -4.15 -0.73 17.47
CA THR A 34 -4.75 0.37 16.72
C THR A 34 -3.71 1.43 16.32
N ILE A 35 -2.84 1.83 17.25
CA ILE A 35 -1.76 2.80 16.99
C ILE A 35 -0.80 2.24 15.95
N SER A 36 -0.40 0.98 16.07
CA SER A 36 0.48 0.30 15.11
C SER A 36 -0.10 0.29 13.70
N GLN A 37 -1.40 -0.01 13.55
CA GLN A 37 -2.09 0.03 12.26
C GLN A 37 -2.10 1.45 11.65
N ARG A 38 -2.37 2.47 12.47
CA ARG A 38 -2.34 3.87 12.01
C ARG A 38 -0.94 4.31 11.59
N ALA A 39 0.09 3.95 12.35
CA ALA A 39 1.47 4.23 12.00
C ALA A 39 1.88 3.59 10.67
N LYS A 40 1.48 2.33 10.44
CA LYS A 40 1.68 1.65 9.16
C LYS A 40 0.95 2.36 8.01
N ALA A 41 -0.31 2.77 8.20
CA ALA A 41 -1.06 3.49 7.17
C ALA A 41 -0.41 4.84 6.83
N THR A 42 0.10 5.57 7.82
CA THR A 42 0.84 6.82 7.59
C THR A 42 2.14 6.59 6.83
N LYS A 43 2.88 5.53 7.16
CA LYS A 43 4.11 5.15 6.44
C LYS A 43 3.79 4.76 4.99
N ASP A 44 2.72 4.02 4.77
CA ASP A 44 2.22 3.63 3.45
C ASP A 44 1.88 4.86 2.59
N MET A 45 1.17 5.86 3.15
CA MET A 45 0.94 7.15 2.48
C MET A 45 2.24 7.90 2.16
N SER A 46 3.24 7.84 3.06
CA SER A 46 4.55 8.45 2.83
C SER A 46 5.29 7.77 1.67
N ASN A 47 5.21 6.45 1.57
CA ASN A 47 5.80 5.70 0.45
C ASN A 47 5.14 6.10 -0.88
N LEU A 48 3.81 6.16 -0.93
CA LEU A 48 3.07 6.59 -2.14
C LEU A 48 3.45 8.01 -2.56
N ARG A 49 3.64 8.95 -1.62
CA ARG A 49 4.13 10.30 -1.95
C ARG A 49 5.53 10.30 -2.54
N GLN A 50 6.42 9.44 -2.07
CA GLN A 50 7.76 9.31 -2.63
C GLN A 50 7.72 8.70 -4.03
N ILE A 51 6.86 7.71 -4.27
CA ILE A 51 6.60 7.16 -5.61
C ILE A 51 6.03 8.25 -6.52
N ALA A 52 5.11 9.09 -6.03
CA ALA A 52 4.58 10.22 -6.77
C ALA A 52 5.67 11.18 -7.23
N LEU A 53 6.54 11.61 -6.31
CA LEU A 53 7.65 12.51 -6.63
C LEU A 53 8.61 11.89 -7.66
N ALA A 54 8.97 10.63 -7.49
CA ALA A 54 9.82 9.92 -8.44
C ALA A 54 9.18 9.83 -9.84
N THR A 55 7.88 9.55 -9.88
CA THR A 55 7.12 9.48 -11.14
C THR A 55 7.02 10.84 -11.82
N GLN A 56 6.75 11.91 -11.06
CA GLN A 56 6.73 13.28 -11.61
C GLN A 56 8.09 13.69 -12.19
N MET A 57 9.18 13.39 -11.48
CA MET A 57 10.53 13.66 -11.99
C MET A 57 10.81 12.90 -13.29
N TYR A 58 10.41 11.62 -13.34
CA TYR A 58 10.50 10.82 -14.55
C TYR A 58 9.70 11.45 -15.70
N MET A 59 8.45 11.80 -15.47
CA MET A 59 7.56 12.36 -16.48
C MET A 59 8.04 13.71 -17.00
N ASN A 60 8.61 14.55 -16.16
CA ASN A 60 9.23 15.81 -16.57
C ASN A 60 10.38 15.61 -17.57
N ASP A 61 11.15 14.53 -17.39
CA ASP A 61 12.25 14.18 -18.28
C ASP A 61 11.78 13.43 -19.55
N ASN A 62 10.55 12.88 -19.55
CA ASN A 62 10.02 12.00 -20.59
C ASN A 62 8.71 12.50 -21.20
N SER A 63 8.60 13.80 -21.49
CA SER A 63 7.47 14.39 -22.23
C SER A 63 6.10 14.11 -21.61
N ASN A 64 6.00 14.14 -20.29
CA ASN A 64 4.77 13.90 -19.50
C ASN A 64 4.16 12.50 -19.70
N VAL A 65 4.98 11.51 -20.07
CA VAL A 65 4.55 10.12 -20.26
C VAL A 65 4.84 9.30 -19.00
N PHE A 66 3.92 8.44 -18.61
CA PHE A 66 4.09 7.56 -17.45
C PHE A 66 5.26 6.57 -17.62
N PRO A 67 5.90 6.14 -16.50
CA PRO A 67 6.98 5.16 -16.57
C PRO A 67 6.45 3.77 -16.97
N GLY A 68 7.31 3.01 -17.66
CA GLY A 68 7.03 1.67 -18.15
C GLY A 68 7.15 1.59 -19.68
N SER A 69 7.44 0.41 -20.19
CA SER A 69 7.50 0.14 -21.63
C SER A 69 7.26 -1.36 -21.88
N ALA A 70 7.19 -1.76 -23.12
CA ALA A 70 7.09 -3.18 -23.47
C ALA A 70 8.29 -4.04 -22.97
N THR A 71 9.43 -3.41 -22.70
CA THR A 71 10.68 -4.10 -22.32
C THR A 71 11.16 -3.79 -20.91
N GLN A 72 10.65 -2.74 -20.26
CA GLN A 72 11.07 -2.32 -18.93
C GLN A 72 9.86 -2.04 -18.05
N THR A 73 9.92 -2.52 -16.82
CA THR A 73 8.88 -2.25 -15.82
C THR A 73 8.94 -0.79 -15.35
N TRP A 74 7.82 -0.25 -14.90
CA TRP A 74 7.76 1.12 -14.37
C TRP A 74 8.72 1.32 -13.18
N MET A 75 8.85 0.30 -12.33
CA MET A 75 9.73 0.36 -11.18
C MET A 75 11.21 0.39 -11.58
N SER A 76 11.61 -0.41 -12.57
CA SER A 76 12.99 -0.39 -13.05
C SER A 76 13.36 0.93 -13.73
N GLN A 77 12.40 1.59 -14.38
CA GLN A 77 12.64 2.92 -14.96
C GLN A 77 12.75 4.02 -13.89
N LEU A 78 12.00 3.93 -12.80
CA LEU A 78 12.11 4.89 -11.69
C LEU A 78 13.42 4.72 -10.92
N GLU A 79 13.88 3.48 -10.77
CA GLU A 79 15.11 3.18 -10.02
C GLU A 79 16.37 3.30 -10.87
N LEU A 80 16.30 3.23 -12.19
CA LEU A 80 17.43 3.16 -13.09
C LEU A 80 18.53 4.17 -12.73
N ASN A 81 19.70 3.67 -12.34
CA ASN A 81 20.83 4.46 -11.82
C ASN A 81 20.48 5.31 -10.58
N GLN A 82 19.49 4.91 -9.79
CA GLN A 82 19.00 5.66 -8.62
C GLN A 82 18.62 7.11 -8.96
N LYS A 83 18.17 7.34 -10.19
CA LYS A 83 17.93 8.69 -10.69
C LYS A 83 16.70 9.34 -10.08
N TYR A 84 15.59 8.59 -9.99
CA TYR A 84 14.32 9.12 -9.50
C TYR A 84 13.94 8.52 -8.14
N LEU A 85 14.25 7.24 -7.93
CA LEU A 85 13.99 6.53 -6.69
C LEU A 85 15.32 6.00 -6.13
N SER A 86 15.74 6.51 -4.99
CA SER A 86 17.06 6.20 -4.41
C SER A 86 17.08 4.91 -3.58
N VAL A 87 15.92 4.43 -3.13
CA VAL A 87 15.81 3.29 -2.21
C VAL A 87 14.64 2.40 -2.61
N TRP A 88 14.93 1.15 -2.94
CA TRP A 88 13.92 0.15 -3.33
C TRP A 88 12.85 -0.11 -2.26
N ARG A 89 13.23 -0.02 -0.98
CA ARG A 89 12.32 -0.24 0.16
C ARG A 89 11.10 0.69 0.18
N ILE A 90 11.10 1.77 -0.59
CA ILE A 90 9.92 2.64 -0.77
C ILE A 90 8.78 1.88 -1.47
N LEU A 91 9.12 0.90 -2.31
CA LEU A 91 8.15 0.07 -3.04
C LEU A 91 7.55 -1.05 -2.18
N GLU A 92 7.96 -1.16 -0.92
CA GLU A 92 7.46 -2.12 0.05
C GLU A 92 6.45 -1.47 1.00
N SER A 93 5.21 -1.99 1.02
CA SER A 93 4.20 -1.53 1.96
C SER A 93 4.49 -2.02 3.38
N PRO A 94 4.30 -1.19 4.42
CA PRO A 94 4.43 -1.60 5.82
C PRO A 94 3.48 -2.74 6.23
N PHE A 95 2.50 -3.04 5.40
CA PHE A 95 1.56 -4.15 5.59
C PHE A 95 2.05 -5.45 4.96
N ASP A 96 3.04 -5.38 4.07
CA ASP A 96 3.66 -6.55 3.47
C ASP A 96 4.52 -7.28 4.49
N LYS A 97 4.34 -8.59 4.57
CA LYS A 97 5.09 -9.47 5.48
C LYS A 97 6.06 -10.38 4.73
N ARG A 98 6.11 -10.27 3.40
CA ARG A 98 7.07 -11.07 2.62
C ARG A 98 8.49 -10.61 2.94
N SER A 99 9.42 -11.56 2.91
CA SER A 99 10.83 -11.21 2.95
C SER A 99 11.22 -10.65 1.58
N THR A 100 11.59 -9.38 1.54
CA THR A 100 12.04 -8.70 0.33
C THR A 100 13.55 -8.52 0.38
N SER A 101 14.21 -8.76 -0.75
CA SER A 101 15.59 -8.33 -0.96
C SER A 101 15.57 -6.99 -1.67
N GLU A 102 16.42 -6.06 -1.27
CA GLU A 102 16.52 -4.72 -1.90
C GLU A 102 17.29 -4.76 -3.23
N SER A 103 17.18 -5.84 -4.01
CA SER A 103 18.05 -6.05 -5.17
C SER A 103 17.64 -5.27 -6.42
N GLY A 104 16.44 -4.69 -6.47
CA GLY A 104 15.98 -3.91 -7.63
C GLY A 104 15.91 -4.69 -8.94
N ASP A 105 16.14 -5.98 -8.90
CA ASP A 105 15.92 -6.86 -10.03
C ASP A 105 14.43 -7.15 -10.20
N GLY A 106 13.88 -7.32 -11.33
CA GLY A 106 12.47 -7.57 -11.56
C GLY A 106 11.86 -8.78 -10.80
N THR A 107 12.63 -9.42 -9.93
CA THR A 107 12.22 -10.56 -9.08
C THR A 107 11.91 -10.14 -7.64
N THR A 108 12.34 -8.95 -7.22
CA THR A 108 12.10 -8.44 -5.87
C THR A 108 10.62 -8.14 -5.69
N ALA A 109 10.06 -8.65 -4.61
CA ALA A 109 8.65 -8.44 -4.30
C ALA A 109 8.39 -6.95 -3.98
N ILE A 110 7.46 -6.35 -4.70
CA ILE A 110 6.94 -5.01 -4.42
C ILE A 110 5.48 -5.10 -3.98
N SER A 111 5.02 -4.09 -3.29
CA SER A 111 3.66 -4.06 -2.76
C SER A 111 2.75 -3.08 -3.48
N TYR A 112 3.31 -2.21 -4.32
CA TYR A 112 2.55 -1.22 -5.08
C TYR A 112 2.53 -1.57 -6.56
N GLY A 113 1.42 -1.30 -7.19
CA GLY A 113 1.25 -1.45 -8.64
C GLY A 113 0.81 -0.14 -9.28
N ILE A 114 1.13 0.02 -10.53
CA ILE A 114 0.63 1.09 -11.38
C ILE A 114 -0.64 0.62 -12.09
N ASN A 115 -1.59 1.52 -12.32
CA ASN A 115 -2.83 1.20 -13.02
C ASN A 115 -2.54 0.75 -14.45
N SER A 116 -2.93 -0.47 -14.79
CA SER A 116 -2.68 -1.04 -16.12
C SER A 116 -3.37 -0.29 -17.26
N ASN A 117 -4.44 0.46 -16.97
CA ASN A 117 -5.19 1.20 -17.99
C ASN A 117 -4.46 2.46 -18.50
N ILE A 118 -3.34 2.83 -17.88
CA ILE A 118 -2.46 3.86 -18.46
C ILE A 118 -1.59 3.32 -19.61
N TYR A 119 -1.68 2.02 -19.93
CA TYR A 119 -0.95 1.41 -21.03
C TYR A 119 -1.91 1.00 -22.15
N VAL A 120 -1.65 1.46 -23.35
CA VAL A 120 -2.33 1.03 -24.57
C VAL A 120 -1.36 0.18 -25.38
N SER A 121 -1.64 -1.10 -25.54
CA SER A 121 -0.74 -2.06 -26.22
C SER A 121 0.69 -2.05 -25.66
N ASN A 122 0.81 -2.02 -24.32
CA ASN A 122 2.07 -1.94 -23.57
C ASN A 122 2.87 -0.63 -23.76
N VAL A 123 2.25 0.40 -24.31
CA VAL A 123 2.84 1.74 -24.43
C VAL A 123 2.15 2.66 -23.42
N PRO A 124 2.91 3.33 -22.53
CA PRO A 124 2.32 4.24 -21.57
C PRO A 124 1.74 5.49 -22.25
N ILE A 125 0.63 5.96 -21.72
CA ILE A 125 0.01 7.20 -22.19
C ILE A 125 0.66 8.42 -21.53
N SER A 126 0.50 9.59 -22.15
CA SER A 126 0.75 10.87 -21.50
C SER A 126 -0.35 11.16 -20.46
N ALA A 127 0.01 11.83 -19.37
CA ALA A 127 -0.93 12.25 -18.34
C ALA A 127 -2.03 13.18 -18.89
N ASP A 128 -1.77 13.87 -19.99
CA ASP A 128 -2.74 14.77 -20.64
C ASP A 128 -3.99 14.04 -21.16
N LYS A 129 -3.92 12.71 -21.28
CA LYS A 129 -5.07 11.89 -21.71
C LYS A 129 -6.01 11.51 -20.56
N ILE A 130 -5.63 11.81 -19.31
CA ILE A 130 -6.48 11.52 -18.16
C ILE A 130 -7.53 12.61 -18.02
N THR A 131 -8.80 12.22 -18.18
CA THR A 131 -9.92 13.17 -18.19
C THR A 131 -10.26 13.73 -16.81
N LYS A 132 -10.08 12.92 -15.75
CA LYS A 132 -10.35 13.30 -14.36
C LYS A 132 -9.17 12.96 -13.45
N PRO A 133 -8.09 13.78 -13.43
CA PRO A 133 -6.87 13.47 -12.67
C PRO A 133 -7.10 13.34 -11.15
N THR A 134 -8.05 14.08 -10.59
CA THR A 134 -8.39 14.04 -9.16
C THR A 134 -9.09 12.77 -8.72
N VAL A 135 -9.58 11.98 -9.67
CA VAL A 135 -10.35 10.75 -9.41
C VAL A 135 -9.59 9.51 -9.86
N PHE A 136 -8.76 9.66 -10.90
CA PHE A 136 -8.06 8.53 -11.52
C PHE A 136 -6.91 8.04 -10.64
N ILE A 137 -6.98 6.77 -10.24
CA ILE A 137 -5.94 6.12 -9.40
C ILE A 137 -4.78 5.67 -10.29
N VAL A 138 -3.58 6.17 -10.00
CA VAL A 138 -2.36 5.79 -10.70
C VAL A 138 -1.63 4.66 -9.99
N PHE A 139 -1.46 4.78 -8.67
CA PHE A 139 -0.79 3.76 -7.86
C PHE A 139 -1.63 3.36 -6.65
N ALA A 140 -1.61 2.08 -6.35
CA ALA A 140 -2.20 1.54 -5.12
C ALA A 140 -1.48 0.24 -4.71
N PRO A 141 -1.63 -0.22 -3.46
CA PRO A 141 -1.12 -1.52 -3.03
C PRO A 141 -1.76 -2.67 -3.80
N THR A 142 -0.95 -3.59 -4.33
CA THR A 142 -1.40 -4.77 -5.09
C THR A 142 -1.85 -5.88 -4.14
N GLN A 143 -3.14 -5.99 -3.90
CA GLN A 143 -3.70 -7.00 -3.01
C GLN A 143 -4.08 -8.27 -3.77
N GLU A 144 -3.88 -9.43 -3.12
CA GLU A 144 -4.48 -10.69 -3.56
C GLU A 144 -5.86 -10.90 -2.92
N SER A 145 -6.66 -11.74 -3.56
CA SER A 145 -7.92 -12.20 -2.97
C SER A 145 -7.68 -13.07 -1.75
N GLY A 146 -8.40 -12.85 -0.66
CA GLY A 146 -8.28 -13.63 0.56
C GLY A 146 -8.79 -12.91 1.80
N SER A 147 -8.87 -13.61 2.91
CA SER A 147 -9.30 -13.06 4.21
C SER A 147 -8.19 -12.28 4.92
N THR A 148 -6.93 -12.52 4.55
CA THR A 148 -5.76 -11.87 5.13
C THR A 148 -5.10 -10.93 4.13
N VAL A 149 -4.35 -9.95 4.64
CA VAL A 149 -3.55 -9.07 3.79
C VAL A 149 -2.43 -9.86 3.14
N SER A 150 -2.48 -9.99 1.82
CA SER A 150 -1.41 -10.55 1.00
C SER A 150 -1.24 -9.72 -0.26
N PHE A 151 -0.05 -9.77 -0.87
CA PHE A 151 0.29 -8.97 -2.03
C PHE A 151 0.66 -9.87 -3.20
N GLN A 152 0.29 -9.46 -4.40
CA GLN A 152 0.66 -10.16 -5.61
C GLN A 152 2.19 -10.24 -5.74
N GLY A 153 2.67 -11.42 -6.12
CA GLY A 153 4.05 -11.56 -6.53
C GLY A 153 4.31 -10.82 -7.84
N LEU A 154 5.52 -10.30 -8.00
CA LEU A 154 6.01 -9.97 -9.33
C LEU A 154 6.14 -11.29 -10.10
N GLY A 155 5.12 -11.64 -10.85
CA GLY A 155 5.29 -12.65 -11.87
C GLY A 155 6.37 -12.18 -12.84
N ASN A 156 7.06 -13.11 -13.47
CA ASN A 156 8.09 -12.88 -14.50
C ASN A 156 7.49 -12.24 -15.78
N SER A 157 6.45 -11.46 -15.62
CA SER A 157 5.73 -10.79 -16.67
C SER A 157 6.46 -9.49 -16.99
N ALA A 158 7.00 -9.41 -18.20
CA ALA A 158 7.48 -8.17 -18.81
C ALA A 158 6.36 -7.12 -18.97
N VAL A 159 5.20 -7.35 -18.41
CA VAL A 159 4.09 -6.40 -18.42
C VAL A 159 4.40 -5.31 -17.41
N PRO A 160 4.52 -4.07 -17.87
CA PRO A 160 4.69 -2.93 -16.99
C PRO A 160 3.43 -2.77 -16.14
N GLY A 161 3.58 -2.94 -14.86
CA GLY A 161 2.46 -2.82 -13.97
C GLY A 161 1.79 -4.14 -13.70
N ILE A 162 2.02 -4.62 -12.52
CA ILE A 162 1.16 -5.61 -11.92
C ILE A 162 -0.15 -4.90 -11.72
N GLY A 163 -1.20 -5.46 -12.31
CA GLY A 163 -2.52 -4.87 -12.28
C GLY A 163 -2.87 -4.43 -10.88
N VAL A 164 -3.01 -3.16 -10.74
CA VAL A 164 -3.59 -2.61 -9.55
C VAL A 164 -4.97 -3.22 -9.47
N LEU A 165 -5.23 -3.78 -8.31
CA LEU A 165 -6.54 -3.95 -7.78
C LEU A 165 -7.64 -3.54 -8.69
N ALA A 166 -8.55 -4.29 -9.00
CA ALA A 166 -9.81 -3.83 -9.53
C ALA A 166 -9.82 -2.96 -10.79
N ALA A 167 -8.74 -2.66 -11.41
CA ALA A 167 -8.80 -2.49 -12.86
C ALA A 167 -9.45 -3.75 -13.48
N THR A 168 -9.93 -4.59 -12.66
CA THR A 168 -10.76 -5.73 -12.98
C THR A 168 -12.15 -5.28 -13.41
N SER A 169 -12.18 -4.64 -14.52
CA SER A 169 -13.18 -4.94 -15.52
C SER A 169 -13.13 -6.43 -15.95
N THR A 170 -12.22 -7.22 -15.41
CA THR A 170 -12.21 -8.66 -15.61
C THR A 170 -13.18 -9.28 -14.63
N PRO A 171 -14.31 -9.80 -15.09
CA PRO A 171 -15.19 -10.59 -14.25
C PRO A 171 -14.38 -11.78 -13.72
N GLY A 172 -14.07 -11.81 -12.44
CA GLY A 172 -13.30 -12.87 -11.80
C GLY A 172 -12.05 -12.43 -11.04
N GLY A 173 -11.63 -11.19 -11.17
CA GLY A 173 -10.61 -10.61 -10.31
C GLY A 173 -11.19 -10.25 -8.96
N THR A 174 -11.25 -11.18 -8.06
CA THR A 174 -11.76 -10.99 -6.69
C THR A 174 -10.71 -10.30 -5.85
N VAL A 175 -10.62 -9.01 -5.92
CA VAL A 175 -9.97 -8.28 -4.86
C VAL A 175 -10.92 -8.17 -3.69
N THR A 176 -10.50 -8.66 -2.57
CA THR A 176 -11.34 -8.74 -1.39
C THR A 176 -10.79 -7.89 -0.27
N GLY A 177 -10.83 -6.58 -0.44
CA GLY A 177 -10.56 -5.65 0.63
C GLY A 177 -9.21 -4.94 0.58
N GLY A 178 -9.04 -4.00 1.49
CA GLY A 178 -7.87 -3.13 1.58
C GLY A 178 -6.71 -3.69 2.39
N THR A 179 -5.77 -2.83 2.73
CA THR A 179 -4.56 -3.17 3.50
C THR A 179 -4.73 -3.01 5.00
N HIS A 180 -5.62 -2.12 5.45
CA HIS A 180 -5.77 -1.78 6.85
C HIS A 180 -7.23 -1.62 7.28
N ASN A 181 -7.44 -1.38 8.58
CA ASN A 181 -8.78 -1.30 9.19
C ASN A 181 -9.64 -2.52 8.85
N ASN A 182 -9.16 -3.72 9.18
CA ASN A 182 -9.80 -5.00 8.87
C ASN A 182 -10.11 -5.15 7.37
N ARG A 183 -9.18 -4.76 6.51
CA ARG A 183 -9.31 -4.75 5.05
C ARG A 183 -10.37 -3.79 4.48
N ALA A 184 -10.88 -2.88 5.31
CA ALA A 184 -11.88 -1.91 4.87
C ALA A 184 -11.29 -0.65 4.22
N LYS A 185 -9.96 -0.47 4.24
CA LYS A 185 -9.32 0.74 3.73
C LYS A 185 -8.04 0.44 2.96
N ILE A 186 -7.77 1.31 1.97
CA ILE A 186 -6.55 1.32 1.16
C ILE A 186 -6.08 2.77 1.00
N ASN A 187 -4.77 2.99 0.90
CA ASN A 187 -4.25 4.27 0.42
C ASN A 187 -4.04 4.19 -1.09
N ALA A 188 -4.44 5.22 -1.80
CA ALA A 188 -4.26 5.32 -3.25
C ALA A 188 -3.62 6.66 -3.62
N LEU A 189 -2.81 6.65 -4.68
CA LEU A 189 -2.22 7.83 -5.30
C LEU A 189 -2.96 8.13 -6.59
N PHE A 190 -3.40 9.36 -6.73
CA PHE A 190 -4.18 9.84 -7.87
C PHE A 190 -3.31 10.56 -8.91
N ALA A 191 -3.86 10.80 -10.09
CA ALA A 191 -3.11 11.41 -11.19
C ALA A 191 -2.80 12.90 -11.01
N ASP A 192 -3.47 13.58 -10.09
CA ASP A 192 -3.11 14.93 -9.62
C ASP A 192 -2.08 14.92 -8.48
N TRP A 193 -1.54 13.73 -8.15
CA TRP A 193 -0.49 13.48 -7.16
C TRP A 193 -0.93 13.60 -5.70
N HIS A 194 -2.21 13.73 -5.40
CA HIS A 194 -2.65 13.59 -4.02
C HIS A 194 -2.73 12.11 -3.61
N VAL A 195 -2.55 11.85 -2.32
CA VAL A 195 -2.70 10.52 -1.73
C VAL A 195 -3.87 10.56 -0.76
N GLU A 196 -4.81 9.67 -0.95
CA GLU A 196 -5.99 9.56 -0.10
C GLU A 196 -6.21 8.14 0.40
N THR A 197 -6.90 8.03 1.55
CA THR A 197 -7.36 6.76 2.09
C THR A 197 -8.79 6.50 1.62
N MET A 198 -8.97 5.47 0.83
CA MET A 198 -10.26 5.07 0.29
C MET A 198 -10.88 3.93 1.10
N ALA A 199 -12.19 3.90 1.17
CA ALA A 199 -12.95 2.80 1.77
C ALA A 199 -13.23 1.69 0.75
N TRP A 200 -13.19 0.45 1.23
CA TRP A 200 -13.61 -0.72 0.49
C TRP A 200 -15.12 -0.94 0.66
N SER A 201 -15.83 -1.10 -0.43
CA SER A 201 -17.29 -1.27 -0.40
C SER A 201 -17.77 -2.72 -0.37
N GLY A 202 -16.90 -3.66 -0.71
CA GLY A 202 -17.25 -5.08 -0.79
C GLY A 202 -18.06 -5.50 -2.02
N THR A 203 -18.49 -4.57 -2.87
CA THR A 203 -19.27 -4.84 -4.07
C THR A 203 -18.82 -3.99 -5.24
N GLY A 204 -18.48 -4.59 -6.35
CA GLY A 204 -18.11 -3.88 -7.57
C GLY A 204 -16.67 -3.34 -7.59
N PRO A 205 -16.35 -2.35 -8.45
CA PRO A 205 -15.07 -1.65 -8.46
C PRO A 205 -14.97 -0.76 -7.22
N ALA A 206 -14.35 -1.15 -6.38
CA ALA A 206 -14.56 -1.46 -5.02
C ALA A 206 -13.98 -0.46 -4.03
N PHE A 207 -13.34 0.62 -4.45
CA PHE A 207 -12.90 1.68 -3.56
C PHE A 207 -13.63 2.98 -3.85
N THR A 208 -14.19 3.57 -2.81
CA THR A 208 -15.02 4.79 -2.92
C THR A 208 -14.59 5.83 -1.88
N HIS A 209 -14.88 7.09 -2.16
CA HIS A 209 -14.77 8.17 -1.19
C HIS A 209 -15.93 8.22 -0.21
N THR A 210 -17.04 7.56 -0.55
CA THR A 210 -18.30 7.64 0.18
C THR A 210 -18.55 6.37 0.97
N THR A 211 -19.37 6.48 2.00
CA THR A 211 -19.89 5.35 2.76
C THR A 211 -20.96 4.56 1.99
N ASP A 212 -21.47 5.12 0.91
CA ASP A 212 -22.44 4.48 0.00
C ASP A 212 -21.82 4.30 -1.39
N PRO A 213 -21.32 3.10 -1.69
CA PRO A 213 -20.64 2.79 -2.96
C PRO A 213 -21.55 2.82 -4.18
N GLY A 214 -22.85 2.65 -4.00
CA GLY A 214 -23.82 2.66 -5.10
C GLY A 214 -24.11 4.05 -5.66
N SER A 215 -23.72 5.10 -4.92
CA SER A 215 -23.96 6.50 -5.30
C SER A 215 -22.69 7.23 -5.75
N ASP A 216 -21.55 6.55 -5.92
CA ASP A 216 -20.30 7.18 -6.35
C ASP A 216 -20.32 7.47 -7.86
N PRO A 217 -20.55 8.72 -8.29
CA PRO A 217 -20.61 9.07 -9.72
C PRO A 217 -19.26 8.98 -10.42
N ASP A 218 -18.18 8.94 -9.66
CA ASP A 218 -16.81 8.93 -10.17
C ASP A 218 -16.22 7.52 -10.29
N ALA A 219 -16.92 6.50 -9.81
CA ALA A 219 -16.47 5.11 -9.85
C ALA A 219 -15.96 4.65 -11.24
N PRO A 220 -16.60 5.00 -12.39
CA PRO A 220 -16.09 4.62 -13.71
C PRO A 220 -14.73 5.24 -14.05
N TYR A 221 -14.44 6.44 -13.54
CA TYR A 221 -13.24 7.19 -13.86
C TYR A 221 -12.04 6.87 -12.95
N ARG A 222 -12.25 6.09 -11.88
CA ARG A 222 -11.15 5.75 -10.95
C ARG A 222 -10.08 4.89 -11.58
N TRP A 223 -10.46 4.07 -12.54
CA TRP A 223 -9.60 3.07 -13.14
C TRP A 223 -9.44 3.23 -14.64
N SER A 224 -10.26 4.04 -15.28
CA SER A 224 -10.18 4.33 -16.73
C SER A 224 -9.81 5.80 -16.94
N PRO A 225 -8.79 6.08 -17.77
CA PRO A 225 -8.30 7.44 -18.03
C PRO A 225 -9.29 8.31 -18.79
#